data_fa13746f01775a77fb336b960537aff8
#
_entry.id   fa13746f01775a77fb336b960537aff8
#
_cell.length_a   1.000
_cell.length_b   1.000
_cell.length_c   1.000
_cell.angle_alpha   90.00
_cell.angle_beta   90.00
_cell.angle_gamma   90.00
#
_symmetry.space_group_name_H-M   'P 1'
#
loop_
_entity.id
_entity.type
_entity.pdbx_description
1 polymer ?
#
loop_
_entity_poly.entity_id
_entity_poly.type
_entity_poly.pdbx_seq_one_letter_code
_entity_poly.pdbx_strand_id
1 'polypeptide(L)'
;MARSGAKFINYMNKGAIVIDNGTGMIKAGFAGDDAPKACFPNVIGKPKYDAIQVGNNKEIYIGDDALDKKGILSLEYPLEHGIVNNWDHMQRVWKHTFDNELAVEPEDYPVLMTEAPMNPKENREKMVQFFFEDLQVPSFYVFTQAVLALYGSGKTTGLVVDSGDGVTHIVVVYEAYCINHAINRVDLAGRDLTSYLQKLLTECNVYLNTTSDFETVRKIKEKVCYLALDFDEESKNLKEKKIEYQLPDNSVIQIGDQAIRCPELLFNPSLEGKDIKGIHECIVDSIKKADIDLRKELYQNILLSGGTSMFEGIQERLNKEISGKAPPNTQIRIIAPVERKYSVWIGGSVMATLATFQTSWITAEEYQEEGENVVHRKCF
;
A
#
# COMPACT_ATOMS: atom_id res chain seq x y z
N MET A 1 8.72 -38.87 4.40
CA MET A 1 7.73 -38.20 5.29
C MET A 1 8.31 -37.73 6.63
N ALA A 2 9.01 -38.53 7.45
CA ALA A 2 9.49 -38.08 8.77
C ALA A 2 10.59 -37.01 8.73
N ARG A 3 11.45 -36.95 7.70
CA ARG A 3 12.52 -35.94 7.58
C ARG A 3 12.04 -34.60 7.05
N SER A 4 10.96 -34.51 6.27
CA SER A 4 10.38 -33.28 5.78
C SER A 4 9.60 -32.55 6.90
N GLY A 5 8.85 -33.30 7.70
CA GLY A 5 8.12 -32.73 8.85
C GLY A 5 9.04 -32.14 9.92
N ALA A 6 10.20 -32.74 10.18
CA ALA A 6 11.18 -32.23 11.14
C ALA A 6 11.87 -30.94 10.63
N LYS A 7 12.15 -30.82 9.33
CA LYS A 7 12.67 -29.59 8.72
C LYS A 7 11.63 -28.48 8.76
N PHE A 8 10.37 -28.76 8.38
CA PHE A 8 9.29 -27.79 8.43
C PHE A 8 9.06 -27.22 9.84
N ILE A 9 9.05 -28.07 10.87
CA ILE A 9 8.95 -27.64 12.26
C ILE A 9 10.14 -26.73 12.65
N ASN A 10 11.33 -26.99 12.12
CA ASN A 10 12.52 -26.17 12.42
C ASN A 10 12.46 -24.77 11.78
N TYR A 11 11.91 -24.64 10.58
CA TYR A 11 11.69 -23.35 9.93
C TYR A 11 10.62 -22.52 10.67
N MET A 12 9.54 -23.16 11.12
CA MET A 12 8.48 -22.49 11.90
C MET A 12 8.97 -21.93 13.23
N ASN A 13 9.99 -22.55 13.84
CA ASN A 13 10.60 -22.03 15.08
C ASN A 13 11.44 -20.75 14.88
N LYS A 14 11.87 -20.45 13.64
CA LYS A 14 12.57 -19.20 13.30
C LYS A 14 11.60 -18.01 13.05
N GLY A 15 10.31 -18.28 12.96
CA GLY A 15 9.30 -17.31 12.52
C GLY A 15 9.24 -17.17 10.99
N ALA A 16 8.15 -16.63 10.47
CA ALA A 16 7.99 -16.34 9.05
C ALA A 16 8.42 -14.90 8.73
N ILE A 17 8.83 -14.66 7.50
CA ILE A 17 9.02 -13.28 6.98
C ILE A 17 7.71 -12.83 6.35
N VAL A 18 7.30 -11.61 6.69
CA VAL A 18 6.12 -10.94 6.12
C VAL A 18 6.59 -9.78 5.25
N ILE A 19 6.15 -9.77 3.99
CA ILE A 19 6.46 -8.70 3.03
C ILE A 19 5.16 -8.08 2.53
N ASP A 20 4.91 -6.83 2.92
CA ASP A 20 3.83 -6.03 2.34
C ASP A 20 4.34 -5.32 1.09
N ASN A 21 3.90 -5.84 -0.06
CA ASN A 21 4.36 -5.44 -1.40
C ASN A 21 3.56 -4.23 -1.91
N GLY A 22 3.89 -3.05 -1.42
CA GLY A 22 3.21 -1.80 -1.79
C GLY A 22 3.79 -1.13 -3.03
N THR A 23 2.96 -0.37 -3.76
CA THR A 23 3.38 0.38 -4.95
C THR A 23 4.47 1.40 -4.63
N GLY A 24 4.33 2.14 -3.53
CA GLY A 24 5.29 3.18 -3.15
C GLY A 24 6.36 2.72 -2.17
N MET A 25 6.02 1.81 -1.27
CA MET A 25 6.90 1.36 -0.17
C MET A 25 6.77 -0.15 0.02
N ILE A 26 7.89 -0.83 0.17
CA ILE A 26 7.96 -2.21 0.68
C ILE A 26 8.07 -2.14 2.21
N LYS A 27 7.35 -3.00 2.92
CA LYS A 27 7.47 -3.19 4.35
C LYS A 27 7.76 -4.65 4.62
N ALA A 28 8.85 -4.94 5.29
CA ALA A 28 9.29 -6.31 5.55
C ALA A 28 9.74 -6.50 7.00
N GLY A 29 9.55 -7.70 7.53
CA GLY A 29 9.94 -8.02 8.89
C GLY A 29 9.52 -9.42 9.30
N PHE A 30 9.67 -9.75 10.57
CA PHE A 30 9.40 -11.08 11.10
C PHE A 30 8.00 -11.16 11.71
N ALA A 31 7.33 -12.29 11.48
CA ALA A 31 6.03 -12.56 12.07
C ALA A 31 6.14 -12.61 13.61
N GLY A 32 5.18 -11.98 14.29
CA GLY A 32 5.17 -11.82 15.73
C GLY A 32 5.72 -10.46 16.20
N ASP A 33 6.40 -9.70 15.34
CA ASP A 33 6.80 -8.33 15.67
C ASP A 33 5.61 -7.37 15.52
N ASP A 34 5.60 -6.30 16.32
CA ASP A 34 4.55 -5.27 16.33
C ASP A 34 4.69 -4.26 15.17
N ALA A 35 5.85 -4.19 14.52
CA ALA A 35 6.14 -3.29 13.42
C ALA A 35 7.13 -3.91 12.42
N PRO A 36 7.09 -3.52 11.12
CA PRO A 36 8.05 -4.00 10.14
C PRO A 36 9.48 -3.55 10.50
N LYS A 37 10.44 -4.47 10.35
CA LYS A 37 11.87 -4.18 10.58
C LYS A 37 12.44 -3.24 9.51
N ALA A 38 11.98 -3.40 8.27
CA ALA A 38 12.39 -2.60 7.12
C ALA A 38 11.17 -1.94 6.44
N CYS A 39 11.34 -0.68 6.06
CA CYS A 39 10.35 0.08 5.31
C CYS A 39 11.09 1.00 4.35
N PHE A 40 11.12 0.65 3.07
CA PHE A 40 11.91 1.35 2.06
C PHE A 40 11.12 1.58 0.78
N PRO A 41 11.49 2.59 -0.03
CA PRO A 41 10.82 2.92 -1.28
C PRO A 41 10.91 1.80 -2.32
N ASN A 42 9.80 1.48 -2.97
CA ASN A 42 9.76 0.52 -4.07
C ASN A 42 10.17 1.20 -5.38
N VAL A 43 11.46 1.50 -5.49
CA VAL A 43 12.03 2.25 -6.60
C VAL A 43 13.41 1.71 -6.97
N ILE A 44 13.70 1.73 -8.27
CA ILE A 44 15.00 1.39 -8.84
C ILE A 44 15.57 2.62 -9.52
N GLY A 45 16.86 2.89 -9.28
CA GLY A 45 17.63 3.95 -9.92
C GLY A 45 18.69 3.38 -10.86
N LYS A 46 18.69 3.85 -12.11
CA LYS A 46 19.73 3.57 -13.11
C LYS A 46 20.50 4.85 -13.45
N PRO A 47 21.82 4.82 -13.66
CA PRO A 47 22.57 6.00 -14.09
C PRO A 47 21.97 6.61 -15.37
N LYS A 48 21.78 7.95 -15.38
CA LYS A 48 21.24 8.66 -16.55
C LYS A 48 22.20 8.64 -17.75
N TYR A 49 23.48 8.48 -17.48
CA TYR A 49 24.54 8.49 -18.49
C TYR A 49 25.53 7.36 -18.19
N ASP A 50 25.88 6.56 -19.17
CA ASP A 50 26.83 5.45 -19.05
C ASP A 50 28.25 5.88 -18.60
N ALA A 51 28.59 7.16 -18.77
CA ALA A 51 29.89 7.73 -18.41
C ALA A 51 29.99 8.17 -16.93
N ILE A 52 28.91 8.20 -16.18
CA ILE A 52 28.93 8.57 -14.76
C ILE A 52 29.25 7.32 -13.93
N GLN A 53 30.55 7.08 -13.70
CA GLN A 53 31.00 6.15 -12.67
C GLN A 53 30.66 6.73 -11.29
N VAL A 54 29.45 6.49 -10.81
CA VAL A 54 29.03 6.82 -9.46
C VAL A 54 29.62 5.76 -8.54
N GLY A 55 30.69 6.08 -7.87
CA GLY A 55 31.48 5.28 -6.93
C GLY A 55 30.98 3.84 -6.69
N ASN A 56 31.86 2.84 -6.78
CA ASN A 56 31.57 1.42 -6.71
C ASN A 56 30.54 0.89 -7.73
N ASN A 57 30.77 1.06 -9.03
CA ASN A 57 30.19 0.32 -10.19
C ASN A 57 28.86 -0.46 -9.97
N LYS A 58 27.93 0.05 -9.17
CA LYS A 58 26.59 -0.51 -9.10
C LYS A 58 25.82 -0.04 -10.33
N GLU A 59 25.41 -0.97 -11.17
CA GLU A 59 24.54 -0.70 -12.33
C GLU A 59 23.12 -0.29 -11.90
N ILE A 60 22.71 -0.68 -10.72
CA ILE A 60 21.35 -0.49 -10.19
C ILE A 60 21.41 -0.14 -8.70
N TYR A 61 20.62 0.86 -8.34
CA TYR A 61 20.37 1.30 -6.96
C TYR A 61 18.93 1.01 -6.59
N ILE A 62 18.64 0.62 -5.34
CA ILE A 62 17.29 0.24 -4.90
C ILE A 62 16.94 1.01 -3.63
N GLY A 63 15.66 1.38 -3.49
CA GLY A 63 15.13 1.97 -2.27
C GLY A 63 15.72 3.35 -1.95
N ASP A 64 16.14 3.53 -0.71
CA ASP A 64 16.70 4.80 -0.23
C ASP A 64 17.99 5.17 -0.95
N ASP A 65 18.84 4.20 -1.27
CA ASP A 65 20.06 4.42 -2.08
C ASP A 65 19.76 5.07 -3.45
N ALA A 66 18.64 4.69 -4.07
CA ALA A 66 18.20 5.27 -5.34
C ALA A 66 17.67 6.70 -5.14
N LEU A 67 16.90 6.95 -4.08
CA LEU A 67 16.36 8.28 -3.78
C LEU A 67 17.45 9.27 -3.35
N ASP A 68 18.46 8.84 -2.61
CA ASP A 68 19.58 9.68 -2.19
C ASP A 68 20.39 10.18 -3.40
N LYS A 69 20.48 9.36 -4.45
CA LYS A 69 21.19 9.67 -5.68
C LYS A 69 20.28 10.11 -6.84
N LYS A 70 19.03 10.47 -6.56
CA LYS A 70 17.99 10.82 -7.54
C LYS A 70 18.42 11.89 -8.58
N GLY A 71 19.35 12.77 -8.23
CA GLY A 71 19.85 13.81 -9.15
C GLY A 71 20.58 13.25 -10.37
N ILE A 72 21.27 12.14 -10.23
CA ILE A 72 22.10 11.49 -11.25
C ILE A 72 21.52 10.19 -11.79
N LEU A 73 20.44 9.68 -11.17
CA LEU A 73 19.75 8.45 -11.55
C LEU A 73 18.42 8.74 -12.24
N SER A 74 18.07 7.88 -13.20
CA SER A 74 16.71 7.72 -13.70
C SER A 74 15.97 6.78 -12.76
N LEU A 75 14.85 7.23 -12.18
CA LEU A 75 14.06 6.45 -11.26
C LEU A 75 12.95 5.69 -12.01
N GLU A 76 12.83 4.40 -11.74
CA GLU A 76 11.81 3.52 -12.28
C GLU A 76 11.07 2.81 -11.13
N TYR A 77 9.76 2.65 -11.28
CA TYR A 77 8.90 2.02 -10.29
C TYR A 77 8.38 0.69 -10.83
N PRO A 78 8.74 -0.46 -10.23
CA PRO A 78 8.36 -1.78 -10.75
C PRO A 78 6.89 -2.13 -10.57
N LEU A 79 6.18 -1.43 -9.66
CA LEU A 79 4.73 -1.52 -9.48
C LEU A 79 4.03 -0.26 -9.96
N GLU A 80 2.92 -0.45 -10.68
CA GLU A 80 2.01 0.62 -11.07
C GLU A 80 0.58 0.20 -10.71
N HIS A 81 -0.13 1.06 -9.97
CA HIS A 81 -1.49 0.78 -9.49
C HIS A 81 -1.65 -0.60 -8.82
N GLY A 82 -0.65 -1.04 -8.05
CA GLY A 82 -0.65 -2.32 -7.34
C GLY A 82 -0.31 -3.55 -8.19
N ILE A 83 -0.01 -3.38 -9.48
CA ILE A 83 0.33 -4.47 -10.41
C ILE A 83 1.79 -4.37 -10.83
N VAL A 84 2.49 -5.50 -10.88
CA VAL A 84 3.89 -5.57 -11.34
C VAL A 84 3.92 -5.32 -12.85
N ASN A 85 4.60 -4.26 -13.27
CA ASN A 85 4.81 -3.91 -14.68
C ASN A 85 6.21 -4.31 -15.17
N ASN A 86 7.18 -4.43 -14.27
CA ASN A 86 8.55 -4.86 -14.58
C ASN A 86 9.01 -5.95 -13.59
N TRP A 87 8.97 -7.19 -14.05
CA TRP A 87 9.29 -8.36 -13.23
C TRP A 87 10.76 -8.44 -12.84
N ASP A 88 11.70 -8.13 -13.76
CA ASP A 88 13.14 -8.14 -13.46
C ASP A 88 13.49 -7.14 -12.36
N HIS A 89 12.86 -5.96 -12.40
CA HIS A 89 13.04 -4.96 -11.37
C HIS A 89 12.41 -5.38 -10.04
N MET A 90 11.21 -5.97 -10.08
CA MET A 90 10.53 -6.42 -8.86
C MET A 90 11.30 -7.54 -8.16
N GLN A 91 11.80 -8.50 -8.92
CA GLN A 91 12.66 -9.58 -8.39
C GLN A 91 13.92 -9.04 -7.71
N ARG A 92 14.56 -7.99 -8.29
CA ARG A 92 15.71 -7.32 -7.67
C ARG A 92 15.35 -6.61 -6.37
N VAL A 93 14.17 -5.98 -6.29
CA VAL A 93 13.66 -5.38 -5.06
C VAL A 93 13.41 -6.44 -3.99
N TRP A 94 12.82 -7.60 -4.36
CA TRP A 94 12.62 -8.69 -3.42
C TRP A 94 13.95 -9.30 -2.94
N LYS A 95 14.94 -9.52 -3.82
CA LYS A 95 16.29 -9.95 -3.40
C LYS A 95 16.93 -8.93 -2.45
N HIS A 96 16.85 -7.64 -2.77
CA HIS A 96 17.34 -6.57 -1.90
C HIS A 96 16.71 -6.61 -0.51
N THR A 97 15.42 -6.97 -0.42
CA THR A 97 14.72 -7.11 0.87
C THR A 97 15.43 -8.14 1.77
N PHE A 98 15.84 -9.27 1.23
CA PHE A 98 16.54 -10.31 2.00
C PHE A 98 18.00 -9.97 2.25
N ASP A 99 18.73 -9.58 1.19
CA ASP A 99 20.19 -9.41 1.24
C ASP A 99 20.60 -8.19 2.06
N ASN A 100 19.89 -7.07 1.92
CA ASN A 100 20.28 -5.77 2.47
C ASN A 100 19.42 -5.32 3.66
N GLU A 101 18.09 -5.41 3.52
CA GLU A 101 17.16 -4.84 4.50
C GLU A 101 16.98 -5.74 5.73
N LEU A 102 16.78 -7.04 5.50
CA LEU A 102 16.63 -8.02 6.58
C LEU A 102 17.96 -8.69 6.94
N ALA A 103 18.89 -8.80 5.99
CA ALA A 103 20.17 -9.48 6.09
C ALA A 103 20.03 -10.95 6.55
N VAL A 104 19.22 -11.72 5.78
CA VAL A 104 18.92 -13.14 6.06
C VAL A 104 18.89 -13.95 4.79
N GLU A 105 19.16 -15.27 4.91
CA GLU A 105 19.03 -16.23 3.80
C GLU A 105 17.55 -16.61 3.61
N PRO A 106 16.97 -16.42 2.41
CA PRO A 106 15.56 -16.75 2.13
C PRO A 106 15.21 -18.21 2.39
N GLU A 107 16.14 -19.12 2.12
CA GLU A 107 15.99 -20.59 2.29
C GLU A 107 15.65 -21.01 3.72
N ASP A 108 15.91 -20.14 4.69
CA ASP A 108 15.71 -20.40 6.11
C ASP A 108 14.32 -20.02 6.64
N TYR A 109 13.50 -19.29 5.85
CA TYR A 109 12.27 -18.68 6.34
C TYR A 109 11.06 -18.92 5.43
N PRO A 110 9.90 -19.35 5.98
CA PRO A 110 8.63 -19.21 5.30
C PRO A 110 8.34 -17.74 4.97
N VAL A 111 7.72 -17.46 3.82
CA VAL A 111 7.43 -16.09 3.38
C VAL A 111 5.96 -15.90 3.12
N LEU A 112 5.35 -14.93 3.83
CA LEU A 112 4.01 -14.41 3.56
C LEU A 112 4.14 -13.11 2.77
N MET A 113 3.65 -13.12 1.53
CA MET A 113 3.61 -11.97 0.64
C MET A 113 2.21 -11.39 0.58
N THR A 114 2.08 -10.07 0.48
CA THR A 114 0.79 -9.45 0.25
C THR A 114 0.56 -9.10 -1.21
N GLU A 115 -0.69 -9.07 -1.61
CA GLU A 115 -1.11 -8.62 -2.94
C GLU A 115 -2.34 -7.72 -2.88
N ALA A 116 -2.49 -6.89 -3.91
CA ALA A 116 -3.69 -6.10 -4.11
C ALA A 116 -4.89 -6.99 -4.45
N PRO A 117 -6.12 -6.61 -4.04
CA PRO A 117 -7.33 -7.29 -4.51
C PRO A 117 -7.43 -7.31 -6.03
N MET A 118 -7.96 -8.39 -6.59
CA MET A 118 -8.12 -8.58 -8.04
C MET A 118 -6.79 -8.61 -8.82
N ASN A 119 -5.68 -8.97 -8.17
CA ASN A 119 -4.41 -9.19 -8.85
C ASN A 119 -4.56 -10.29 -9.92
N PRO A 120 -4.02 -10.13 -11.14
CA PRO A 120 -4.05 -11.15 -12.19
C PRO A 120 -3.47 -12.48 -11.71
N LYS A 121 -4.10 -13.59 -12.12
CA LYS A 121 -3.67 -14.96 -11.73
C LYS A 121 -2.21 -15.24 -12.11
N GLU A 122 -1.82 -14.81 -13.31
CA GLU A 122 -0.46 -15.00 -13.82
C GLU A 122 0.59 -14.26 -12.95
N ASN A 123 0.20 -13.18 -12.28
CA ASN A 123 1.10 -12.50 -11.35
C ASN A 123 1.36 -13.31 -10.09
N ARG A 124 0.33 -14.01 -9.56
CA ARG A 124 0.49 -14.93 -8.43
C ARG A 124 1.39 -16.11 -8.81
N GLU A 125 1.20 -16.68 -10.00
CA GLU A 125 2.02 -17.79 -10.54
C GLU A 125 3.49 -17.37 -10.62
N LYS A 126 3.79 -16.22 -11.21
CA LYS A 126 5.16 -15.68 -11.30
C LYS A 126 5.78 -15.39 -9.93
N MET A 127 4.99 -14.89 -8.97
CA MET A 127 5.49 -14.71 -7.60
C MET A 127 5.89 -16.06 -6.98
N VAL A 128 5.00 -17.02 -7.01
CA VAL A 128 5.24 -18.37 -6.46
C VAL A 128 6.48 -19.00 -7.11
N GLN A 129 6.58 -18.95 -8.43
CA GLN A 129 7.72 -19.44 -9.17
C GLN A 129 9.02 -18.81 -8.69
N PHE A 130 9.11 -17.49 -8.64
CA PHE A 130 10.32 -16.80 -8.19
C PHE A 130 10.72 -17.14 -6.77
N PHE A 131 9.77 -17.23 -5.84
CA PHE A 131 10.08 -17.53 -4.44
C PHE A 131 10.55 -18.97 -4.25
N PHE A 132 10.01 -19.95 -4.97
CA PHE A 132 10.46 -21.35 -4.87
C PHE A 132 11.68 -21.67 -5.73
N GLU A 133 11.77 -21.15 -6.95
CA GLU A 133 12.85 -21.53 -7.88
C GLU A 133 14.12 -20.69 -7.69
N ASP A 134 13.97 -19.35 -7.55
CA ASP A 134 15.11 -18.44 -7.42
C ASP A 134 15.56 -18.22 -5.96
N LEU A 135 14.61 -18.05 -5.02
CA LEU A 135 14.90 -17.79 -3.61
C LEU A 135 14.89 -19.05 -2.75
N GLN A 136 14.39 -20.18 -3.25
CA GLN A 136 14.36 -21.49 -2.61
C GLN A 136 13.75 -21.48 -1.19
N VAL A 137 12.71 -20.66 -0.99
CA VAL A 137 12.03 -20.57 0.30
C VAL A 137 11.37 -21.90 0.67
N PRO A 138 11.34 -22.30 1.97
CA PRO A 138 10.76 -23.56 2.41
C PRO A 138 9.23 -23.60 2.27
N SER A 139 8.58 -22.45 2.39
CA SER A 139 7.13 -22.30 2.26
C SER A 139 6.76 -20.89 1.85
N PHE A 140 5.67 -20.73 1.11
CA PHE A 140 5.21 -19.46 0.60
C PHE A 140 3.69 -19.34 0.70
N TYR A 141 3.19 -18.11 0.91
CA TYR A 141 1.77 -17.81 0.86
C TYR A 141 1.53 -16.39 0.37
N VAL A 142 0.50 -16.21 -0.44
CA VAL A 142 0.05 -14.87 -0.91
C VAL A 142 -1.27 -14.53 -0.25
N PHE A 143 -1.35 -13.35 0.35
CA PHE A 143 -2.54 -12.91 1.07
C PHE A 143 -3.03 -11.55 0.58
N THR A 144 -4.36 -11.39 0.47
CA THR A 144 -4.97 -10.12 0.07
C THR A 144 -4.81 -9.05 1.16
N GLN A 145 -4.28 -7.87 0.79
CA GLN A 145 -3.97 -6.75 1.68
C GLN A 145 -5.15 -6.33 2.56
N ALA A 146 -6.34 -6.20 1.98
CA ALA A 146 -7.52 -5.76 2.71
C ALA A 146 -7.93 -6.71 3.84
N VAL A 147 -7.82 -8.01 3.63
CA VAL A 147 -8.12 -9.02 4.67
C VAL A 147 -7.14 -8.90 5.83
N LEU A 148 -5.85 -8.78 5.51
CA LEU A 148 -4.81 -8.61 6.55
C LEU A 148 -5.00 -7.32 7.35
N ALA A 149 -5.32 -6.20 6.69
CA ALA A 149 -5.60 -4.95 7.40
C ALA A 149 -6.74 -5.11 8.41
N LEU A 150 -7.79 -5.85 8.04
CA LEU A 150 -8.91 -6.13 8.92
C LEU A 150 -8.52 -7.04 10.10
N TYR A 151 -7.73 -8.08 9.84
CA TYR A 151 -7.14 -8.93 10.90
C TYR A 151 -6.27 -8.13 11.87
N GLY A 152 -5.43 -7.23 11.37
CA GLY A 152 -4.62 -6.32 12.18
C GLY A 152 -5.46 -5.44 13.11
N SER A 153 -6.72 -5.17 12.76
CA SER A 153 -7.68 -4.47 13.63
C SER A 153 -8.50 -5.38 14.57
N GLY A 154 -8.21 -6.68 14.59
CA GLY A 154 -8.92 -7.67 15.40
C GLY A 154 -10.33 -8.01 14.89
N LYS A 155 -10.61 -7.83 13.60
CA LYS A 155 -11.90 -8.08 12.97
C LYS A 155 -11.80 -9.07 11.81
N THR A 156 -12.90 -9.75 11.52
CA THR A 156 -13.04 -10.67 10.38
C THR A 156 -14.12 -10.22 9.38
N THR A 157 -14.97 -9.27 9.79
CA THR A 157 -16.03 -8.69 8.94
C THR A 157 -15.97 -7.17 8.99
N GLY A 158 -16.03 -6.51 7.82
CA GLY A 158 -16.03 -5.06 7.68
C GLY A 158 -15.79 -4.61 6.24
N LEU A 159 -15.77 -3.30 6.07
CA LEU A 159 -15.38 -2.67 4.82
C LEU A 159 -14.01 -2.02 5.01
N VAL A 160 -13.06 -2.38 4.18
CA VAL A 160 -11.69 -1.83 4.20
C VAL A 160 -11.55 -0.82 3.09
N VAL A 161 -11.10 0.38 3.43
CA VAL A 161 -10.66 1.41 2.49
C VAL A 161 -9.15 1.45 2.57
N ASP A 162 -8.48 0.76 1.66
CA ASP A 162 -7.03 0.74 1.56
C ASP A 162 -6.58 1.70 0.47
N SER A 163 -6.05 2.85 0.89
CA SER A 163 -5.56 3.90 -0.01
C SER A 163 -4.05 4.03 0.12
N GLY A 164 -3.35 3.47 -0.86
CA GLY A 164 -1.89 3.44 -0.93
C GLY A 164 -1.29 4.59 -1.74
N ASP A 165 -0.13 4.34 -2.32
CA ASP A 165 0.53 5.28 -3.22
C ASP A 165 -0.04 5.19 -4.65
N GLY A 166 -0.29 3.98 -5.16
CA GLY A 166 -0.69 3.76 -6.55
C GLY A 166 -2.18 3.56 -6.78
N VAL A 167 -2.92 3.08 -5.81
CA VAL A 167 -4.34 2.68 -5.97
C VAL A 167 -5.09 2.78 -4.67
N THR A 168 -6.41 3.02 -4.76
CA THR A 168 -7.35 2.93 -3.65
C THR A 168 -8.30 1.77 -3.89
N HIS A 169 -8.35 0.81 -2.97
CA HIS A 169 -9.30 -0.28 -2.96
C HIS A 169 -10.33 -0.12 -1.86
N ILE A 170 -11.58 -0.34 -2.19
CA ILE A 170 -12.69 -0.44 -1.24
C ILE A 170 -13.19 -1.88 -1.29
N VAL A 171 -12.95 -2.64 -0.22
CA VAL A 171 -13.15 -4.08 -0.19
C VAL A 171 -14.11 -4.44 0.92
N VAL A 172 -15.17 -5.14 0.58
CA VAL A 172 -16.06 -5.77 1.56
C VAL A 172 -15.49 -7.13 1.92
N VAL A 173 -15.24 -7.33 3.21
CA VAL A 173 -14.76 -8.59 3.78
C VAL A 173 -15.83 -9.14 4.71
N TYR A 174 -16.17 -10.41 4.53
CA TYR A 174 -17.09 -11.14 5.39
C TYR A 174 -16.46 -12.47 5.82
N GLU A 175 -16.33 -12.67 7.13
CA GLU A 175 -15.69 -13.86 7.73
C GLU A 175 -14.33 -14.17 7.08
N ALA A 176 -13.50 -13.13 6.88
CA ALA A 176 -12.20 -13.19 6.27
C ALA A 176 -12.17 -13.45 4.74
N TYR A 177 -13.31 -13.49 4.07
CA TYR A 177 -13.40 -13.64 2.61
C TYR A 177 -13.76 -12.32 1.94
N CYS A 178 -13.08 -12.00 0.84
CA CYS A 178 -13.42 -10.84 0.02
C CYS A 178 -14.69 -11.11 -0.79
N ILE A 179 -15.64 -10.19 -0.75
CA ILE A 179 -16.82 -10.23 -1.60
C ILE A 179 -16.46 -9.56 -2.94
N ASN A 180 -16.00 -10.35 -3.91
CA ASN A 180 -15.40 -9.87 -5.16
C ASN A 180 -16.28 -8.89 -5.95
N HIS A 181 -17.61 -9.15 -6.06
CA HIS A 181 -18.53 -8.29 -6.79
C HIS A 181 -18.79 -6.94 -6.09
N ALA A 182 -18.45 -6.82 -4.81
CA ALA A 182 -18.57 -5.59 -4.02
C ALA A 182 -17.25 -4.80 -3.94
N ILE A 183 -16.17 -5.29 -4.53
CA ILE A 183 -14.91 -4.55 -4.59
C ILE A 183 -15.08 -3.37 -5.55
N ASN A 184 -14.63 -2.20 -5.11
CA ASN A 184 -14.40 -1.05 -5.97
C ASN A 184 -12.91 -0.74 -5.98
N ARG A 185 -12.34 -0.58 -7.18
CA ARG A 185 -10.98 -0.12 -7.42
C ARG A 185 -11.04 1.29 -7.99
N VAL A 186 -10.26 2.18 -7.45
CA VAL A 186 -10.13 3.57 -7.90
C VAL A 186 -8.66 3.84 -8.16
N ASP A 187 -8.31 4.09 -9.43
CA ASP A 187 -6.94 4.44 -9.83
C ASP A 187 -6.69 5.94 -9.55
N LEU A 188 -6.83 6.29 -8.28
CA LEU A 188 -6.56 7.60 -7.70
C LEU A 188 -6.03 7.38 -6.28
N ALA A 189 -4.77 7.75 -6.04
CA ALA A 189 -4.09 7.50 -4.78
C ALA A 189 -2.93 8.48 -4.54
N GLY A 190 -2.02 8.17 -3.64
CA GLY A 190 -0.99 9.08 -3.16
C GLY A 190 -0.12 9.69 -4.25
N ARG A 191 0.21 8.92 -5.30
CA ARG A 191 1.02 9.38 -6.44
C ARG A 191 0.28 10.40 -7.29
N ASP A 192 -1.01 10.17 -7.57
CA ASP A 192 -1.85 11.12 -8.30
C ASP A 192 -1.99 12.43 -7.53
N LEU A 193 -2.20 12.35 -6.21
CA LEU A 193 -2.25 13.53 -5.35
C LEU A 193 -0.92 14.30 -5.36
N THR A 194 0.22 13.61 -5.40
CA THR A 194 1.53 14.26 -5.52
C THR A 194 1.66 14.98 -6.87
N SER A 195 1.26 14.34 -7.96
CA SER A 195 1.25 14.94 -9.30
C SER A 195 0.31 16.13 -9.38
N TYR A 196 -0.85 16.04 -8.74
CA TYR A 196 -1.81 17.14 -8.68
C TYR A 196 -1.27 18.31 -7.85
N LEU A 197 -0.67 18.04 -6.67
CA LEU A 197 -0.02 19.08 -5.87
C LEU A 197 1.12 19.76 -6.64
N GLN A 198 1.89 19.01 -7.41
CA GLN A 198 2.94 19.57 -8.27
C GLN A 198 2.39 20.62 -9.26
N LYS A 199 1.22 20.33 -9.85
CA LYS A 199 0.50 21.30 -10.70
C LYS A 199 0.01 22.51 -9.89
N LEU A 200 -0.59 22.28 -8.72
CA LEU A 200 -1.10 23.36 -7.87
C LEU A 200 0.01 24.30 -7.37
N LEU A 201 1.20 23.79 -7.09
CA LEU A 201 2.33 24.60 -6.65
C LEU A 201 2.80 25.62 -7.71
N THR A 202 2.58 25.33 -9.00
CA THR A 202 2.88 26.31 -10.06
C THR A 202 2.05 27.58 -9.94
N GLU A 203 0.85 27.53 -9.34
CA GLU A 203 0.00 28.69 -9.05
C GLU A 203 0.67 29.63 -8.03
N CYS A 204 1.57 29.08 -7.19
CA CYS A 204 2.36 29.84 -6.22
C CYS A 204 3.74 30.26 -6.77
N ASN A 205 3.99 30.10 -8.07
CA ASN A 205 5.29 30.30 -8.73
C ASN A 205 6.41 29.37 -8.20
N VAL A 206 6.02 28.19 -7.71
CA VAL A 206 6.95 27.14 -7.27
C VAL A 206 7.00 26.07 -8.35
N TYR A 207 8.14 25.95 -9.03
CA TYR A 207 8.33 25.04 -10.18
C TYR A 207 9.21 23.87 -9.76
N LEU A 208 8.57 22.79 -9.32
CA LEU A 208 9.19 21.53 -8.91
C LEU A 208 8.83 20.44 -9.93
N ASN A 209 9.46 20.46 -11.11
CA ASN A 209 8.99 19.70 -12.29
C ASN A 209 9.84 18.49 -12.65
N THR A 210 10.95 18.24 -11.96
CA THR A 210 11.82 17.09 -12.23
C THR A 210 11.38 15.85 -11.47
N THR A 211 11.83 14.67 -11.88
CA THR A 211 11.60 13.41 -11.13
C THR A 211 12.20 13.47 -9.72
N SER A 212 13.29 14.21 -9.55
CA SER A 212 13.89 14.49 -8.23
C SER A 212 12.97 15.35 -7.37
N ASP A 213 12.29 16.32 -7.96
CA ASP A 213 11.38 17.22 -7.25
C ASP A 213 10.10 16.53 -6.82
N PHE A 214 9.67 15.50 -7.55
CA PHE A 214 8.49 14.71 -7.20
C PHE A 214 8.52 14.20 -5.75
N GLU A 215 9.69 13.70 -5.30
CA GLU A 215 9.87 13.27 -3.92
C GLU A 215 9.82 14.43 -2.91
N THR A 216 10.24 15.62 -3.32
CA THR A 216 10.10 16.82 -2.50
C THR A 216 8.64 17.22 -2.39
N VAL A 217 7.89 17.20 -3.49
CA VAL A 217 6.43 17.46 -3.50
C VAL A 217 5.68 16.42 -2.66
N ARG A 218 6.09 15.13 -2.70
CA ARG A 218 5.52 14.09 -1.84
C ARG A 218 5.70 14.43 -0.35
N LYS A 219 6.89 14.87 0.06
CA LYS A 219 7.16 15.29 1.45
C LYS A 219 6.34 16.52 1.84
N ILE A 220 6.15 17.48 0.93
CA ILE A 220 5.27 18.64 1.15
C ILE A 220 3.84 18.15 1.37
N LYS A 221 3.31 17.30 0.49
CA LYS A 221 1.98 16.71 0.60
C LYS A 221 1.76 16.05 1.97
N GLU A 222 2.67 15.18 2.38
CA GLU A 222 2.55 14.42 3.62
C GLU A 222 2.63 15.31 4.88
N LYS A 223 3.29 16.46 4.80
CA LYS A 223 3.50 17.35 5.96
C LYS A 223 2.47 18.48 6.06
N VAL A 224 1.97 18.96 4.92
CA VAL A 224 1.20 20.22 4.86
C VAL A 224 -0.26 19.99 4.49
N CYS A 225 -0.55 18.96 3.66
CA CYS A 225 -1.90 18.75 3.16
C CYS A 225 -2.79 18.05 4.19
N TYR A 226 -4.05 18.51 4.27
CA TYR A 226 -5.08 17.96 5.14
C TYR A 226 -6.47 18.08 4.50
N LEU A 227 -7.45 17.36 5.00
CA LEU A 227 -8.83 17.41 4.53
C LEU A 227 -9.67 18.36 5.38
N ALA A 228 -10.21 19.36 4.73
CA ALA A 228 -11.14 20.29 5.37
C ALA A 228 -12.51 19.62 5.57
N LEU A 229 -13.13 19.86 6.72
CA LEU A 229 -14.51 19.43 6.98
C LEU A 229 -15.50 20.27 6.14
N ASP A 230 -15.24 21.56 6.00
CA ASP A 230 -15.93 22.46 5.07
C ASP A 230 -14.89 23.10 4.15
N PHE A 231 -14.92 22.68 2.90
CA PHE A 231 -13.93 23.09 1.89
C PHE A 231 -14.04 24.58 1.56
N ASP A 232 -15.24 25.12 1.45
CA ASP A 232 -15.46 26.51 1.02
C ASP A 232 -15.06 27.52 2.11
N GLU A 233 -15.32 27.18 3.36
CA GLU A 233 -14.92 28.01 4.51
C GLU A 233 -13.40 27.99 4.69
N GLU A 234 -12.80 26.80 4.68
CA GLU A 234 -11.36 26.65 4.89
C GLU A 234 -10.53 27.22 3.73
N SER A 235 -11.03 27.14 2.50
CA SER A 235 -10.38 27.76 1.34
C SER A 235 -10.30 29.29 1.48
N LYS A 236 -11.30 29.94 2.07
CA LYS A 236 -11.25 31.37 2.36
C LYS A 236 -10.22 31.71 3.42
N ASN A 237 -10.19 30.94 4.51
CA ASN A 237 -9.23 31.12 5.59
C ASN A 237 -7.77 31.00 5.11
N LEU A 238 -7.46 30.03 4.26
CA LEU A 238 -6.12 29.79 3.73
C LEU A 238 -5.66 30.81 2.69
N LYS A 239 -6.58 31.54 2.05
CA LYS A 239 -6.22 32.69 1.22
C LYS A 239 -5.65 33.85 2.04
N GLU A 240 -6.11 34.00 3.29
CA GLU A 240 -5.64 35.04 4.21
C GLU A 240 -4.41 34.56 4.99
N LYS A 241 -4.38 33.31 5.44
CA LYS A 241 -3.31 32.74 6.27
C LYS A 241 -2.66 31.54 5.59
N LYS A 242 -1.55 31.79 4.88
CA LYS A 242 -0.78 30.74 4.20
C LYS A 242 0.10 29.94 5.16
N ILE A 243 0.38 28.69 4.78
CA ILE A 243 1.25 27.75 5.50
C ILE A 243 2.66 27.89 4.93
N GLU A 244 3.65 28.08 5.80
CA GLU A 244 5.06 28.14 5.41
C GLU A 244 5.67 26.73 5.40
N TYR A 245 6.44 26.45 4.36
CA TYR A 245 7.22 25.20 4.24
C TYR A 245 8.63 25.52 3.76
N GLN A 246 9.63 25.00 4.48
CA GLN A 246 11.04 25.13 4.12
C GLN A 246 11.47 23.98 3.19
N LEU A 247 11.96 24.34 2.03
CA LEU A 247 12.52 23.39 1.05
C LEU A 247 13.93 22.92 1.45
N PRO A 248 14.43 21.82 0.84
CA PRO A 248 15.77 21.29 1.13
C PRO A 248 16.93 22.28 0.86
N ASP A 249 16.73 23.26 0.00
CA ASP A 249 17.68 24.35 -0.31
C ASP A 249 17.60 25.53 0.67
N ASN A 250 16.81 25.38 1.75
CA ASN A 250 16.51 26.38 2.76
C ASN A 250 15.61 27.55 2.27
N SER A 251 15.16 27.56 1.05
CA SER A 251 14.14 28.52 0.62
C SER A 251 12.79 28.22 1.29
N VAL A 252 11.98 29.26 1.52
CA VAL A 252 10.66 29.11 2.16
C VAL A 252 9.60 29.39 1.12
N ILE A 253 8.66 28.46 0.97
CA ILE A 253 7.48 28.62 0.12
C ILE A 253 6.24 28.82 0.99
N GLN A 254 5.25 29.53 0.43
CA GLN A 254 3.96 29.77 1.08
C GLN A 254 2.87 29.03 0.32
N ILE A 255 2.19 28.12 1.00
CA ILE A 255 1.14 27.27 0.47
C ILE A 255 -0.19 27.76 1.05
N GLY A 256 -1.14 28.06 0.19
CA GLY A 256 -2.50 28.49 0.55
C GLY A 256 -3.48 27.33 0.48
N ASP A 257 -4.58 27.55 -0.24
CA ASP A 257 -5.65 26.56 -0.44
C ASP A 257 -5.20 25.29 -1.21
N GLN A 258 -4.01 25.30 -1.82
CA GLN A 258 -3.40 24.10 -2.41
C GLN A 258 -3.28 22.96 -1.39
N ALA A 259 -3.08 23.28 -0.10
CA ALA A 259 -2.98 22.30 0.98
C ALA A 259 -4.24 21.46 1.16
N ILE A 260 -5.41 22.02 0.95
CA ILE A 260 -6.70 21.31 1.03
C ILE A 260 -7.20 20.85 -0.32
N ARG A 261 -6.90 21.56 -1.42
CA ARG A 261 -7.29 21.18 -2.79
C ARG A 261 -6.65 19.87 -3.22
N CYS A 262 -5.42 19.62 -2.79
CA CYS A 262 -4.71 18.41 -3.11
C CYS A 262 -5.48 17.15 -2.62
N PRO A 263 -5.75 16.92 -1.34
CA PRO A 263 -6.47 15.74 -0.88
C PRO A 263 -7.98 15.80 -1.18
N GLU A 264 -8.57 16.97 -1.46
CA GLU A 264 -9.97 17.08 -1.91
C GLU A 264 -10.23 16.29 -3.21
N LEU A 265 -9.19 16.06 -4.02
CA LEU A 265 -9.28 15.23 -5.21
C LEU A 265 -9.81 13.81 -4.91
N LEU A 266 -9.59 13.26 -3.72
CA LEU A 266 -10.15 11.97 -3.31
C LEU A 266 -11.68 11.99 -3.22
N PHE A 267 -12.28 13.13 -2.91
CA PHE A 267 -13.72 13.32 -2.77
C PHE A 267 -14.35 13.90 -4.03
N ASN A 268 -13.61 14.73 -4.74
CA ASN A 268 -14.06 15.39 -5.96
C ASN A 268 -13.01 15.26 -7.09
N PRO A 269 -12.94 14.10 -7.76
CA PRO A 269 -11.97 13.87 -8.84
C PRO A 269 -12.14 14.80 -10.05
N SER A 270 -13.30 15.43 -10.20
CA SER A 270 -13.55 16.39 -11.29
C SER A 270 -12.67 17.64 -11.22
N LEU A 271 -12.03 17.92 -10.08
CA LEU A 271 -11.04 18.99 -9.94
C LEU A 271 -9.84 18.83 -10.88
N GLU A 272 -9.53 17.60 -11.27
CA GLU A 272 -8.50 17.27 -12.27
C GLU A 272 -9.11 16.77 -13.60
N GLY A 273 -10.42 16.95 -13.82
CA GLY A 273 -11.12 16.53 -15.00
C GLY A 273 -11.30 15.00 -15.11
N LYS A 274 -11.16 14.27 -14.00
CA LYS A 274 -11.39 12.81 -13.96
C LYS A 274 -12.88 12.53 -13.75
N ASP A 275 -13.48 11.80 -14.69
CA ASP A 275 -14.89 11.36 -14.62
C ASP A 275 -15.00 10.04 -13.85
N ILE A 276 -14.64 10.07 -12.56
CA ILE A 276 -14.75 8.96 -11.64
C ILE A 276 -15.42 9.42 -10.34
N LYS A 277 -15.96 8.46 -9.58
CA LYS A 277 -16.60 8.73 -8.28
C LYS A 277 -15.58 9.03 -7.20
N GLY A 278 -15.95 9.91 -6.26
CA GLY A 278 -15.19 10.12 -5.04
C GLY A 278 -15.20 8.88 -4.12
N ILE A 279 -14.19 8.77 -3.25
CA ILE A 279 -14.03 7.60 -2.38
C ILE A 279 -15.27 7.34 -1.50
N HIS A 280 -15.91 8.39 -1.00
CA HIS A 280 -17.12 8.30 -0.19
C HIS A 280 -18.31 7.68 -0.96
N GLU A 281 -18.42 7.96 -2.26
CA GLU A 281 -19.44 7.36 -3.14
C GLU A 281 -19.12 5.89 -3.40
N CYS A 282 -17.85 5.57 -3.66
CA CYS A 282 -17.39 4.20 -3.85
C CYS A 282 -17.61 3.33 -2.60
N ILE A 283 -17.43 3.90 -1.39
CA ILE A 283 -17.74 3.22 -0.12
C ILE A 283 -19.22 2.84 -0.05
N VAL A 284 -20.10 3.81 -0.30
CA VAL A 284 -21.56 3.56 -0.26
C VAL A 284 -21.97 2.57 -1.34
N ASP A 285 -21.37 2.65 -2.53
CA ASP A 285 -21.64 1.70 -3.62
C ASP A 285 -21.19 0.28 -3.29
N SER A 286 -20.02 0.09 -2.65
CA SER A 286 -19.56 -1.22 -2.19
C SER A 286 -20.53 -1.82 -1.15
N ILE A 287 -20.99 -1.02 -0.19
CA ILE A 287 -21.96 -1.48 0.80
C ILE A 287 -23.29 -1.86 0.14
N LYS A 288 -23.75 -1.07 -0.84
CA LYS A 288 -25.00 -1.38 -1.58
C LYS A 288 -24.92 -2.65 -2.42
N LYS A 289 -23.73 -3.01 -2.92
CA LYS A 289 -23.49 -4.25 -3.66
C LYS A 289 -23.46 -5.48 -2.76
N ALA A 290 -23.15 -5.31 -1.46
CA ALA A 290 -23.20 -6.40 -0.49
C ALA A 290 -24.64 -6.79 -0.14
N ASP A 291 -24.79 -8.00 0.43
CA ASP A 291 -26.07 -8.51 0.89
C ASP A 291 -26.70 -7.57 1.93
N ILE A 292 -28.03 -7.47 1.90
CA ILE A 292 -28.79 -6.53 2.72
C ILE A 292 -28.53 -6.71 4.21
N ASP A 293 -28.38 -7.97 4.65
CA ASP A 293 -28.17 -8.32 6.05
C ASP A 293 -26.81 -7.87 6.58
N LEU A 294 -25.81 -7.74 5.70
CA LEU A 294 -24.46 -7.31 6.05
C LEU A 294 -24.32 -5.77 6.13
N ARG A 295 -25.16 -5.02 5.41
CA ARG A 295 -24.98 -3.57 5.20
C ARG A 295 -24.88 -2.80 6.52
N LYS A 296 -25.70 -3.14 7.50
CA LYS A 296 -25.69 -2.48 8.82
C LYS A 296 -24.35 -2.67 9.52
N GLU A 297 -23.82 -3.87 9.50
CA GLU A 297 -22.51 -4.19 10.09
C GLU A 297 -21.38 -3.50 9.33
N LEU A 298 -21.44 -3.46 8.00
CA LEU A 298 -20.44 -2.79 7.18
C LEU A 298 -20.35 -1.29 7.45
N TYR A 299 -21.47 -0.58 7.61
CA TYR A 299 -21.47 0.82 8.01
C TYR A 299 -20.84 1.06 9.39
N GLN A 300 -20.95 0.08 10.30
CA GLN A 300 -20.36 0.17 11.65
C GLN A 300 -18.89 -0.27 11.71
N ASN A 301 -18.36 -0.83 10.62
CA ASN A 301 -17.02 -1.38 10.55
C ASN A 301 -16.30 -0.93 9.26
N ILE A 302 -16.17 0.39 9.04
CA ILE A 302 -15.38 0.95 7.95
C ILE A 302 -13.96 1.17 8.47
N LEU A 303 -13.00 0.38 8.00
CA LEU A 303 -11.60 0.45 8.39
C LEU A 303 -10.78 1.23 7.34
N LEU A 304 -10.01 2.21 7.78
CA LEU A 304 -9.03 2.92 6.94
C LEU A 304 -7.67 2.25 7.03
N SER A 305 -7.02 2.05 5.89
CA SER A 305 -5.69 1.49 5.71
C SER A 305 -4.93 2.25 4.63
N GLY A 306 -3.60 2.10 4.64
CA GLY A 306 -2.71 2.69 3.64
C GLY A 306 -2.25 4.12 3.94
N GLY A 307 -1.14 4.51 3.32
CA GLY A 307 -0.47 5.79 3.58
C GLY A 307 -1.31 7.03 3.22
N THR A 308 -2.11 6.95 2.16
CA THR A 308 -2.98 8.06 1.73
C THR A 308 -4.16 8.29 2.69
N SER A 309 -4.54 7.27 3.47
CA SER A 309 -5.52 7.45 4.53
C SER A 309 -5.02 8.24 5.75
N MET A 310 -3.72 8.61 5.78
CA MET A 310 -3.11 9.33 6.91
C MET A 310 -3.43 10.82 6.97
N PHE A 311 -4.03 11.41 5.93
CA PHE A 311 -4.40 12.81 5.96
C PHE A 311 -5.24 13.14 7.19
N GLU A 312 -4.86 14.23 7.87
CA GLU A 312 -5.65 14.79 8.95
C GLU A 312 -7.04 15.18 8.45
N GLY A 313 -8.08 14.96 9.25
CA GLY A 313 -9.47 15.26 8.88
C GLY A 313 -10.17 14.22 8.02
N ILE A 314 -9.49 13.14 7.56
CA ILE A 314 -10.09 12.15 6.65
C ILE A 314 -11.27 11.41 7.31
N GLN A 315 -11.14 11.07 8.58
CA GLN A 315 -12.17 10.32 9.32
C GLN A 315 -13.45 11.15 9.47
N GLU A 316 -13.32 12.39 9.88
CA GLU A 316 -14.41 13.35 10.08
C GLU A 316 -15.10 13.68 8.74
N ARG A 317 -14.30 13.92 7.71
CA ARG A 317 -14.83 14.23 6.38
C ARG A 317 -15.57 13.02 5.78
N LEU A 318 -15.03 11.81 5.84
CA LEU A 318 -15.71 10.61 5.38
C LEU A 318 -17.01 10.37 6.16
N ASN A 319 -17.00 10.57 7.48
CA ASN A 319 -18.20 10.40 8.29
C ASN A 319 -19.32 11.39 7.86
N LYS A 320 -18.97 12.65 7.61
CA LYS A 320 -19.91 13.68 7.11
C LYS A 320 -20.52 13.25 5.76
N GLU A 321 -19.66 12.89 4.80
CA GLU A 321 -20.08 12.57 3.43
C GLU A 321 -20.91 11.27 3.35
N ILE A 322 -20.50 10.23 4.07
CA ILE A 322 -21.21 8.95 4.10
C ILE A 322 -22.55 9.10 4.82
N SER A 323 -22.61 9.88 5.91
CA SER A 323 -23.86 10.14 6.63
C SER A 323 -24.92 10.81 5.75
N GLY A 324 -24.50 11.68 4.84
CA GLY A 324 -25.41 12.31 3.87
C GLY A 324 -25.97 11.36 2.80
N LYS A 325 -25.34 10.20 2.59
CA LYS A 325 -25.71 9.23 1.54
C LYS A 325 -26.25 7.90 2.08
N ALA A 326 -26.06 7.62 3.36
CA ALA A 326 -26.54 6.42 4.04
C ALA A 326 -28.05 6.48 4.31
N PRO A 327 -28.72 5.33 4.49
CA PRO A 327 -30.12 5.30 4.91
C PRO A 327 -30.34 6.03 6.24
N PRO A 328 -31.52 6.65 6.47
CA PRO A 328 -31.83 7.33 7.72
C PRO A 328 -31.59 6.42 8.94
N ASN A 329 -31.10 7.00 10.03
CA ASN A 329 -30.78 6.29 11.28
C ASN A 329 -29.72 5.19 11.18
N THR A 330 -28.89 5.20 10.13
CA THR A 330 -27.73 4.31 10.00
C THR A 330 -26.62 4.80 10.91
N GLN A 331 -26.14 3.94 11.82
CA GLN A 331 -24.97 4.23 12.63
C GLN A 331 -23.71 3.97 11.80
N ILE A 332 -22.89 5.00 11.61
CA ILE A 332 -21.63 4.92 10.88
C ILE A 332 -20.47 4.97 11.86
N ARG A 333 -19.52 4.04 11.71
CA ARG A 333 -18.28 4.05 12.48
C ARG A 333 -17.10 3.85 11.55
N ILE A 334 -16.23 4.85 11.50
CA ILE A 334 -14.96 4.81 10.77
C ILE A 334 -13.85 4.54 11.76
N ILE A 335 -13.06 3.51 11.49
CA ILE A 335 -11.94 3.06 12.31
C ILE A 335 -10.67 3.49 11.60
N ALA A 336 -9.92 4.37 12.23
CA ALA A 336 -8.67 4.92 11.69
C ALA A 336 -7.53 4.70 12.69
N PRO A 337 -6.93 3.48 12.75
CA PRO A 337 -5.81 3.21 13.63
C PRO A 337 -4.67 4.19 13.40
N VAL A 338 -3.90 4.50 14.44
CA VAL A 338 -2.74 5.41 14.31
C VAL A 338 -1.69 4.81 13.37
N GLU A 339 -1.48 3.51 13.48
CA GLU A 339 -0.54 2.69 12.70
C GLU A 339 -1.10 2.21 11.35
N ARG A 340 -2.22 2.76 10.86
CA ARG A 340 -2.90 2.29 9.65
C ARG A 340 -2.05 2.28 8.36
N LYS A 341 -0.94 3.00 8.38
CA LYS A 341 0.08 2.91 7.32
C LYS A 341 0.71 1.51 7.25
N TYR A 342 0.73 0.79 8.37
CA TYR A 342 1.32 -0.54 8.53
C TYR A 342 0.29 -1.65 8.78
N SER A 343 -1.02 -1.35 8.80
CA SER A 343 -2.08 -2.29 9.18
C SER A 343 -2.03 -3.60 8.38
N VAL A 344 -1.71 -3.55 7.09
CA VAL A 344 -1.57 -4.73 6.24
C VAL A 344 -0.44 -5.63 6.74
N TRP A 345 0.74 -5.05 6.98
CA TRP A 345 1.90 -5.78 7.47
C TRP A 345 1.65 -6.36 8.87
N ILE A 346 1.07 -5.58 9.77
CA ILE A 346 0.71 -6.01 11.14
C ILE A 346 -0.26 -7.19 11.08
N GLY A 347 -1.28 -7.11 10.22
CA GLY A 347 -2.21 -8.22 10.03
C GLY A 347 -1.52 -9.47 9.49
N GLY A 348 -0.57 -9.34 8.58
CA GLY A 348 0.27 -10.43 8.09
C GLY A 348 1.15 -11.04 9.18
N SER A 349 1.75 -10.18 10.03
CA SER A 349 2.54 -10.60 11.19
C SER A 349 1.70 -11.45 12.16
N VAL A 350 0.52 -10.99 12.51
CA VAL A 350 -0.43 -11.73 13.36
C VAL A 350 -0.84 -13.04 12.69
N MET A 351 -1.25 -13.00 11.41
CA MET A 351 -1.74 -14.18 10.68
C MET A 351 -0.70 -15.28 10.62
N ALA A 352 0.54 -14.95 10.28
CA ALA A 352 1.62 -15.92 10.14
C ALA A 352 1.99 -16.64 11.47
N THR A 353 1.62 -16.07 12.62
CA THR A 353 1.83 -16.70 13.94
C THR A 353 0.69 -17.62 14.36
N LEU A 354 -0.47 -17.58 13.72
CA LEU A 354 -1.61 -18.39 14.11
C LEU A 354 -1.37 -19.88 13.83
N ALA A 355 -1.57 -20.72 14.83
CA ALA A 355 -1.44 -22.17 14.69
C ALA A 355 -2.39 -22.75 13.61
N THR A 356 -3.57 -22.17 13.44
CA THR A 356 -4.55 -22.54 12.41
C THR A 356 -4.06 -22.22 10.99
N PHE A 357 -3.21 -21.22 10.82
CA PHE A 357 -2.66 -20.85 9.52
C PHE A 357 -1.53 -21.77 9.05
N GLN A 358 -0.92 -22.53 9.96
CA GLN A 358 0.25 -23.38 9.63
C GLN A 358 -0.04 -24.42 8.54
N THR A 359 -1.29 -24.87 8.42
CA THR A 359 -1.70 -25.84 7.38
C THR A 359 -1.99 -25.21 6.02
N SER A 360 -2.08 -23.87 5.98
CA SER A 360 -2.40 -23.10 4.76
C SER A 360 -1.17 -22.86 3.88
N TRP A 361 0.04 -22.91 4.44
CA TRP A 361 1.26 -22.68 3.69
C TRP A 361 1.37 -23.60 2.47
N ILE A 362 1.81 -23.04 1.33
CA ILE A 362 2.31 -23.84 0.20
C ILE A 362 3.71 -24.28 0.58
N THR A 363 3.98 -25.57 0.63
CA THR A 363 5.33 -26.07 0.90
C THR A 363 6.11 -26.28 -0.39
N ALA A 364 7.44 -26.34 -0.31
CA ALA A 364 8.29 -26.61 -1.46
C ALA A 364 7.96 -27.97 -2.11
N GLU A 365 7.57 -28.99 -1.31
CA GLU A 365 7.14 -30.28 -1.82
C GLU A 365 5.83 -30.18 -2.62
N GLU A 366 4.82 -29.44 -2.11
CA GLU A 366 3.54 -29.22 -2.83
C GLU A 366 3.79 -28.46 -4.14
N TYR A 367 4.70 -27.47 -4.15
CA TYR A 367 5.08 -26.75 -5.36
C TYR A 367 5.75 -27.67 -6.38
N GLN A 368 6.64 -28.58 -5.94
CA GLN A 368 7.28 -29.58 -6.84
C GLN A 368 6.28 -30.58 -7.45
N GLU A 369 5.19 -30.90 -6.74
CA GLU A 369 4.16 -31.83 -7.22
C GLU A 369 3.14 -31.16 -8.15
N GLU A 370 2.70 -29.92 -7.85
CA GLU A 370 1.56 -29.26 -8.51
C GLU A 370 1.98 -28.06 -9.42
N GLY A 371 3.22 -27.58 -9.28
CA GLY A 371 3.69 -26.37 -9.96
C GLY A 371 3.04 -25.08 -9.43
N GLU A 372 3.14 -24.00 -10.22
CA GLU A 372 2.63 -22.68 -9.87
C GLU A 372 1.12 -22.65 -9.62
N ASN A 373 0.35 -23.56 -10.18
CA ASN A 373 -1.11 -23.64 -10.02
C ASN A 373 -1.57 -23.90 -8.58
N VAL A 374 -0.71 -24.41 -7.71
CA VAL A 374 -1.00 -24.66 -6.29
C VAL A 374 -1.47 -23.38 -5.58
N VAL A 375 -1.00 -22.20 -6.03
CA VAL A 375 -1.37 -20.91 -5.44
C VAL A 375 -2.87 -20.62 -5.55
N HIS A 376 -3.51 -21.02 -6.63
CA HIS A 376 -4.94 -20.79 -6.83
C HIS A 376 -5.84 -21.69 -5.98
N ARG A 377 -5.30 -22.82 -5.54
CA ARG A 377 -6.00 -23.76 -4.65
C ARG A 377 -5.86 -23.36 -3.17
N LYS A 378 -4.72 -22.81 -2.79
CA LYS A 378 -4.38 -22.53 -1.38
C LYS A 378 -4.56 -21.07 -0.98
N CYS A 379 -4.35 -20.12 -1.91
CA CYS A 379 -4.42 -18.68 -1.62
C CYS A 379 -5.71 -18.07 -2.22
N PHE A 380 -6.69 -17.74 -1.37
CA PHE A 380 -7.98 -17.16 -1.74
C PHE A 380 -8.22 -15.79 -1.13
#